data_373f88d0f9679ccbc96e0136f63299dc
#
_entry.id   373f88d0f9679ccbc96e0136f63299dc
#
_cell.length_a   1.000
_cell.length_b   1.000
_cell.length_c   1.000
_cell.angle_alpha   90.00
_cell.angle_beta   90.00
_cell.angle_gamma   90.00
#
_symmetry.space_group_name_H-M   'P 1'
#
loop_
_entity.id
_entity.type
_entity.pdbx_description
1 polymer ?
#
loop_
_entity_poly.entity_id
_entity_poly.type
_entity_poly.pdbx_seq_one_letter_code
_entity_poly.pdbx_strand_id
1 'polypeptide(L)'
;LELKDPNVKQAVDYAANQGVDWVVLTNGIHWRIYSVTFAKPINQELVVDIDFCSANSKNETDLESLYLFCKEGWVKSVLGDYQSRKQALSRFFLGALVLSEPVLEVIRRELRRVSPDVRIELEEIKNVFCNEVLKREVIDGEQADIARRKIARAASKSLRKVGKQEVKQQTERGPGVVSGSTSMA
;
A
#
# COMPACT_ATOMS: atom_id res chain seq x y z
N LEU A 1 20.40 16.08 23.20
CA LEU A 1 20.60 16.32 21.76
C LEU A 1 19.33 15.94 21.01
N GLU A 2 18.79 16.84 20.23
CA GLU A 2 17.59 16.61 19.42
C GLU A 2 17.99 16.07 18.04
N LEU A 3 17.26 15.08 17.52
CA LEU A 3 17.46 14.56 16.15
C LEU A 3 16.80 15.53 15.17
N LYS A 4 17.60 16.41 14.55
CA LYS A 4 17.15 17.44 13.61
C LYS A 4 17.23 16.97 12.15
N ASP A 5 16.48 17.61 11.28
CA ASP A 5 16.46 17.33 9.83
C ASP A 5 17.85 17.28 9.16
N PRO A 6 18.84 18.13 9.50
CA PRO A 6 20.18 18.01 8.95
C PRO A 6 20.88 16.67 9.27
N ASN A 7 20.65 16.12 10.48
CA ASN A 7 21.23 14.83 10.87
C ASN A 7 20.60 13.68 10.04
N VAL A 8 19.29 13.76 9.82
CA VAL A 8 18.56 12.78 9.00
C VAL A 8 19.09 12.84 7.57
N LYS A 9 19.18 14.04 6.99
CA LYS A 9 19.69 14.23 5.63
C LYS A 9 21.11 13.66 5.47
N GLN A 10 22.01 13.98 6.37
CA GLN A 10 23.38 13.48 6.34
C GLN A 10 23.44 11.96 6.38
N ALA A 11 22.65 11.32 7.26
CA ALA A 11 22.60 9.87 7.38
C ALA A 11 22.02 9.20 6.13
N VAL A 12 20.99 9.79 5.54
CA VAL A 12 20.36 9.32 4.29
C VAL A 12 21.31 9.48 3.09
N ASP A 13 22.01 10.60 2.97
CA ASP A 13 22.99 10.82 1.92
C ASP A 13 24.13 9.80 2.01
N TYR A 14 24.59 9.50 3.24
CA TYR A 14 25.60 8.45 3.46
C TYR A 14 25.09 7.07 3.05
N ALA A 15 23.89 6.70 3.48
CA ALA A 15 23.27 5.42 3.14
C ALA A 15 23.07 5.29 1.62
N ALA A 16 22.65 6.35 0.96
CA ALA A 16 22.49 6.38 -0.50
C ALA A 16 23.79 6.14 -1.24
N ASN A 17 24.90 6.71 -0.76
CA ASN A 17 26.24 6.50 -1.34
C ASN A 17 26.75 5.06 -1.12
N GLN A 18 26.31 4.39 -0.07
CA GLN A 18 26.69 3.01 0.25
C GLN A 18 25.70 1.96 -0.29
N GLY A 19 24.61 2.38 -0.90
CA GLY A 19 23.55 1.48 -1.39
C GLY A 19 22.79 0.75 -0.27
N VAL A 20 22.59 1.42 0.89
CA VAL A 20 21.91 0.86 2.06
C VAL A 20 20.49 1.37 2.13
N ASP A 21 19.51 0.45 2.16
CA ASP A 21 18.07 0.77 2.13
C ASP A 21 17.52 1.26 3.48
N TRP A 22 18.25 1.05 4.57
CA TRP A 22 17.79 1.33 5.93
C TRP A 22 18.80 2.15 6.72
N VAL A 23 18.30 3.15 7.44
CA VAL A 23 19.11 4.01 8.32
C VAL A 23 18.50 3.99 9.71
N VAL A 24 19.33 3.73 10.71
CA VAL A 24 18.99 3.93 12.12
C VAL A 24 19.68 5.19 12.61
N LEU A 25 18.91 6.11 13.15
CA LEU A 25 19.39 7.36 13.75
C LEU A 25 18.98 7.42 15.21
N THR A 26 19.95 7.72 16.09
CA THR A 26 19.67 7.80 17.52
C THR A 26 20.47 8.90 18.20
N ASN A 27 19.91 9.43 19.28
CA ASN A 27 20.60 10.31 20.24
C ASN A 27 20.79 9.64 21.62
N GLY A 28 20.55 8.31 21.68
CA GLY A 28 20.62 7.50 22.89
C GLY A 28 19.25 7.33 23.58
N ILE A 29 18.33 8.26 23.44
CA ILE A 29 16.96 8.22 23.99
C ILE A 29 15.96 7.91 22.88
N HIS A 30 15.93 8.75 21.84
CA HIS A 30 15.10 8.55 20.67
C HIS A 30 15.82 7.71 19.64
N TRP A 31 15.08 6.74 19.08
CA TRP A 31 15.57 5.85 18.02
C TRP A 31 14.61 5.88 16.86
N ARG A 32 15.14 6.17 15.69
CA ARG A 32 14.38 6.29 14.44
C ARG A 32 14.93 5.38 13.37
N ILE A 33 14.04 4.66 12.68
CA ILE A 33 14.40 3.87 11.50
C ILE A 33 13.79 4.57 10.27
N TYR A 34 14.66 4.84 9.28
CA TYR A 34 14.25 5.39 7.99
C TYR A 34 14.47 4.35 6.89
N SER A 35 13.50 4.24 5.99
CA SER A 35 13.66 3.56 4.70
C SER A 35 14.15 4.56 3.68
N VAL A 36 15.16 4.19 2.90
CA VAL A 36 15.76 5.00 1.84
C VAL A 36 15.42 4.38 0.50
N THR A 37 14.79 5.16 -0.39
CA THR A 37 14.47 4.72 -1.74
C THR A 37 15.35 5.49 -2.73
N PHE A 38 16.14 4.77 -3.53
CA PHE A 38 17.06 5.33 -4.52
C PHE A 38 16.31 5.78 -5.77
N ALA A 39 15.39 6.75 -5.61
CA ALA A 39 14.75 7.46 -6.71
C ALA A 39 15.49 8.78 -6.97
N LYS A 40 15.17 9.46 -8.05
CA LYS A 40 15.64 10.83 -8.30
C LYS A 40 14.45 11.78 -8.18
N PRO A 41 14.38 12.59 -7.12
CA PRO A 41 15.31 12.70 -5.97
C PRO A 41 15.24 11.48 -5.03
N ILE A 42 16.29 11.29 -4.19
CA ILE A 42 16.32 10.30 -3.12
C ILE A 42 15.17 10.58 -2.18
N ASN A 43 14.35 9.56 -1.88
CA ASN A 43 13.23 9.65 -0.96
C ASN A 43 13.55 8.89 0.32
N GLN A 44 13.12 9.46 1.45
CA GLN A 44 13.23 8.85 2.79
C GLN A 44 11.87 8.81 3.45
N GLU A 45 11.60 7.74 4.18
CA GLU A 45 10.36 7.55 4.92
C GLU A 45 10.67 7.14 6.36
N LEU A 46 10.10 7.85 7.35
CA LEU A 46 10.20 7.47 8.75
C LEU A 46 9.28 6.26 9.03
N VAL A 47 9.90 5.12 9.29
CA VAL A 47 9.19 3.85 9.52
C VAL A 47 8.89 3.64 11.00
N VAL A 48 9.89 3.84 11.86
CA VAL A 48 9.78 3.69 13.32
C VAL A 48 10.33 4.94 14.00
N ASP A 49 9.62 5.42 15.02
CA ASP A 49 10.08 6.44 15.97
C ASP A 49 9.71 5.98 17.37
N ILE A 50 10.70 5.75 18.22
CA ILE A 50 10.49 5.29 19.60
C ILE A 50 11.37 6.05 20.57
N ASP A 51 10.81 6.44 21.70
CA ASP A 51 11.53 6.89 22.88
C ASP A 51 11.71 5.69 23.82
N PHE A 52 12.97 5.24 23.95
CA PHE A 52 13.31 4.09 24.79
C PHE A 52 13.08 4.32 26.29
N CYS A 53 13.09 5.57 26.74
CA CYS A 53 12.83 5.88 28.14
C CYS A 53 11.34 5.81 28.49
N SER A 54 10.46 6.07 27.53
CA SER A 54 9.01 6.04 27.72
C SER A 54 8.38 4.73 27.26
N ALA A 55 9.12 3.86 26.55
CA ALA A 55 8.64 2.61 26.02
C ALA A 55 8.12 1.68 27.12
N ASN A 56 6.93 1.13 26.92
CA ASN A 56 6.26 0.28 27.88
C ASN A 56 6.14 -1.16 27.36
N SER A 57 6.75 -2.12 28.08
CA SER A 57 6.70 -3.54 27.73
C SER A 57 5.29 -4.17 27.78
N LYS A 58 4.29 -3.47 28.29
CA LYS A 58 2.89 -3.90 28.26
C LYS A 58 2.13 -3.38 27.05
N ASN A 59 2.73 -2.45 26.29
CA ASN A 59 2.15 -1.91 25.08
C ASN A 59 2.66 -2.71 23.88
N GLU A 60 1.74 -3.35 23.16
CA GLU A 60 2.06 -4.19 22.00
C GLU A 60 2.76 -3.39 20.88
N THR A 61 2.36 -2.13 20.65
CA THR A 61 2.97 -1.26 19.65
C THR A 61 4.43 -0.93 20.00
N ASP A 62 4.73 -0.70 21.28
CA ASP A 62 6.09 -0.44 21.73
C ASP A 62 6.95 -1.69 21.62
N LEU A 63 6.39 -2.87 21.96
CA LEU A 63 7.08 -4.15 21.79
C LEU A 63 7.38 -4.47 20.32
N GLU A 64 6.41 -4.26 19.43
CA GLU A 64 6.65 -4.38 17.97
C GLU A 64 7.77 -3.46 17.51
N SER A 65 7.75 -2.19 17.95
CA SER A 65 8.78 -1.22 17.61
C SER A 65 10.16 -1.62 18.14
N LEU A 66 10.26 -2.07 19.39
CA LEU A 66 11.50 -2.55 20.01
C LEU A 66 12.05 -3.78 19.28
N TYR A 67 11.16 -4.70 18.88
CA TYR A 67 11.56 -5.91 18.14
C TYR A 67 12.24 -5.56 16.80
N LEU A 68 11.82 -4.48 16.14
CA LEU A 68 12.44 -4.03 14.89
C LEU A 68 13.88 -3.53 15.05
N PHE A 69 14.32 -3.22 16.27
CA PHE A 69 15.73 -2.91 16.57
C PHE A 69 16.56 -4.12 16.96
N CYS A 70 15.94 -5.30 17.14
CA CYS A 70 16.64 -6.53 17.44
C CYS A 70 17.22 -7.16 16.16
N LYS A 71 18.29 -7.96 16.32
CA LYS A 71 18.93 -8.70 15.23
C LYS A 71 17.94 -9.59 14.48
N GLU A 72 17.02 -10.21 15.20
CA GLU A 72 16.00 -11.12 14.66
C GLU A 72 15.03 -10.38 13.72
N GLY A 73 14.64 -9.15 14.06
CA GLY A 73 13.80 -8.29 13.22
C GLY A 73 14.45 -7.93 11.89
N TRP A 74 15.77 -7.69 11.90
CA TRP A 74 16.54 -7.38 10.71
C TRP A 74 16.76 -8.60 9.80
N VAL A 75 17.17 -9.73 10.36
CA VAL A 75 17.49 -10.95 9.60
C VAL A 75 16.27 -11.53 8.89
N LYS A 76 15.09 -11.43 9.48
CA LYS A 76 13.83 -11.98 8.94
C LYS A 76 13.11 -11.05 7.97
N SER A 77 13.71 -9.94 7.58
CA SER A 77 13.06 -8.91 6.73
C SER A 77 11.73 -8.36 7.29
N VAL A 78 11.52 -8.51 8.60
CA VAL A 78 10.29 -8.07 9.29
C VAL A 78 10.05 -6.57 9.14
N LEU A 79 11.14 -5.81 9.01
CA LEU A 79 11.08 -4.36 8.82
C LEU A 79 10.38 -3.97 7.52
N GLY A 80 10.64 -4.70 6.42
CA GLY A 80 9.96 -4.48 5.13
C GLY A 80 8.48 -4.83 5.20
N ASP A 81 8.14 -5.93 5.87
CA ASP A 81 6.75 -6.33 6.07
C ASP A 81 6.00 -5.34 6.96
N TYR A 82 6.63 -4.87 8.03
CA TYR A 82 6.09 -3.84 8.91
C TYR A 82 5.81 -2.54 8.14
N GLN A 83 6.77 -2.05 7.35
CA GLN A 83 6.59 -0.87 6.51
C GLN A 83 5.44 -1.06 5.52
N SER A 84 5.38 -2.21 4.85
CA SER A 84 4.33 -2.54 3.89
C SER A 84 2.95 -2.55 4.54
N ARG A 85 2.83 -3.16 5.73
CA ARG A 85 1.60 -3.16 6.53
C ARG A 85 1.20 -1.75 6.95
N LYS A 86 2.13 -0.99 7.51
CA LYS A 86 1.91 0.40 7.93
C LYS A 86 1.44 1.26 6.76
N GLN A 87 2.05 1.12 5.59
CA GLN A 87 1.66 1.83 4.39
C GLN A 87 0.26 1.43 3.90
N ALA A 88 -0.04 0.13 3.84
CA ALA A 88 -1.34 -0.39 3.41
C ALA A 88 -2.48 0.09 4.32
N LEU A 89 -2.24 0.20 5.62
CA LEU A 89 -3.21 0.67 6.62
C LEU A 89 -3.19 2.19 6.81
N SER A 90 -2.38 2.92 6.05
CA SER A 90 -2.35 4.38 6.16
C SER A 90 -3.66 5.00 5.68
N ARG A 91 -4.06 6.10 6.34
CA ARG A 91 -5.26 6.86 5.95
C ARG A 91 -5.29 7.26 4.49
N PHE A 92 -4.13 7.57 3.90
CA PHE A 92 -4.00 7.95 2.49
C PHE A 92 -4.30 6.78 1.55
N PHE A 93 -3.78 5.59 1.86
CA PHE A 93 -4.05 4.38 1.08
C PHE A 93 -5.50 3.94 1.20
N LEU A 94 -6.05 3.92 2.42
CA LEU A 94 -7.44 3.56 2.64
C LEU A 94 -8.38 4.57 1.99
N GLY A 95 -8.10 5.88 2.09
CA GLY A 95 -8.88 6.93 1.42
C GLY A 95 -8.84 6.78 -0.11
N ALA A 96 -7.67 6.59 -0.69
CA ALA A 96 -7.53 6.38 -2.13
C ALA A 96 -8.19 5.06 -2.60
N LEU A 97 -8.16 4.01 -1.77
CA LEU A 97 -8.81 2.73 -2.08
C LEU A 97 -10.33 2.86 -2.09
N VAL A 98 -10.90 3.52 -1.09
CA VAL A 98 -12.35 3.76 -1.00
C VAL A 98 -12.85 4.58 -2.19
N LEU A 99 -12.07 5.53 -2.68
CA LEU A 99 -12.40 6.34 -3.85
C LEU A 99 -12.11 5.64 -5.19
N SER A 100 -11.57 4.43 -5.19
CA SER A 100 -11.34 3.66 -6.41
C SER A 100 -12.63 3.11 -7.00
N GLU A 101 -12.74 3.10 -8.32
CA GLU A 101 -13.94 2.64 -9.04
C GLU A 101 -14.43 1.24 -8.59
N PRO A 102 -13.56 0.22 -8.44
CA PRO A 102 -14.02 -1.11 -8.00
C PRO A 102 -14.67 -1.12 -6.63
N VAL A 103 -14.19 -0.30 -5.69
CA VAL A 103 -14.75 -0.22 -4.35
C VAL A 103 -16.05 0.58 -4.36
N LEU A 104 -16.11 1.68 -5.10
CA LEU A 104 -17.34 2.46 -5.27
C LEU A 104 -18.46 1.62 -5.93
N GLU A 105 -18.12 0.75 -6.88
CA GLU A 105 -19.07 -0.20 -7.47
C GLU A 105 -19.64 -1.19 -6.45
N VAL A 106 -18.81 -1.70 -5.55
CA VAL A 106 -19.29 -2.55 -4.46
C VAL A 106 -20.22 -1.79 -3.54
N ILE A 107 -19.85 -0.58 -3.15
CA ILE A 107 -20.69 0.28 -2.30
C ILE A 107 -22.04 0.58 -2.98
N ARG A 108 -22.03 0.95 -4.27
CA ARG A 108 -23.25 1.17 -5.04
C ARG A 108 -24.16 -0.05 -5.05
N ARG A 109 -23.58 -1.24 -5.24
CA ARG A 109 -24.33 -2.51 -5.23
C ARG A 109 -24.99 -2.75 -3.89
N GLU A 110 -24.27 -2.53 -2.78
CA GLU A 110 -24.84 -2.71 -1.45
C GLU A 110 -25.91 -1.64 -1.13
N LEU A 111 -25.72 -0.39 -1.54
CA LEU A 111 -26.73 0.65 -1.40
C LEU A 111 -28.02 0.31 -2.13
N ARG A 112 -27.95 -0.27 -3.34
CA ARG A 112 -29.12 -0.74 -4.08
C ARG A 112 -29.87 -1.89 -3.39
N ARG A 113 -29.17 -2.71 -2.58
CA ARG A 113 -29.83 -3.75 -1.76
C ARG A 113 -30.64 -3.15 -0.63
N VAL A 114 -30.14 -2.06 -0.04
CA VAL A 114 -30.82 -1.36 1.06
C VAL A 114 -31.96 -0.49 0.54
N SER A 115 -31.78 0.13 -0.63
CA SER A 115 -32.71 1.09 -1.21
C SER A 115 -32.90 0.79 -2.71
N PRO A 116 -33.71 -0.25 -3.08
CA PRO A 116 -33.83 -0.73 -4.45
C PRO A 116 -34.49 0.28 -5.39
N ASP A 117 -35.34 1.15 -4.87
CA ASP A 117 -36.11 2.13 -5.64
C ASP A 117 -35.31 3.44 -5.95
N VAL A 118 -34.09 3.55 -5.40
CA VAL A 118 -33.26 4.74 -5.57
C VAL A 118 -32.15 4.47 -6.60
N ARG A 119 -32.13 5.32 -7.62
CA ARG A 119 -31.01 5.30 -8.58
C ARG A 119 -29.85 6.11 -8.02
N ILE A 120 -28.71 5.43 -7.79
CA ILE A 120 -27.50 6.03 -7.23
C ILE A 120 -26.38 5.89 -8.26
N GLU A 121 -25.74 7.01 -8.58
CA GLU A 121 -24.58 7.06 -9.48
C GLU A 121 -23.25 7.07 -8.69
N LEU A 122 -22.17 6.58 -9.32
CA LEU A 122 -20.86 6.48 -8.68
C LEU A 122 -20.30 7.84 -8.25
N GLU A 123 -20.51 8.86 -9.07
CA GLU A 123 -20.04 10.22 -8.76
C GLU A 123 -20.74 10.82 -7.54
N GLU A 124 -22.01 10.49 -7.29
CA GLU A 124 -22.73 10.93 -6.09
C GLU A 124 -22.09 10.32 -4.83
N ILE A 125 -21.82 9.02 -4.85
CA ILE A 125 -21.13 8.32 -3.74
C ILE A 125 -19.77 8.94 -3.51
N LYS A 126 -18.99 9.14 -4.57
CA LYS A 126 -17.66 9.74 -4.51
C LYS A 126 -17.69 11.16 -3.94
N ASN A 127 -18.66 11.97 -4.34
CA ASN A 127 -18.82 13.33 -3.83
C ASN A 127 -19.12 13.35 -2.33
N VAL A 128 -19.98 12.45 -1.85
CA VAL A 128 -20.26 12.32 -0.40
C VAL A 128 -18.96 11.91 0.34
N PHE A 129 -18.21 10.93 -0.17
CA PHE A 129 -16.92 10.56 0.44
C PHE A 129 -15.93 11.72 0.49
N CYS A 130 -15.81 12.49 -0.60
CA CYS A 130 -14.85 13.59 -0.66
C CYS A 130 -15.24 14.79 0.22
N ASN A 131 -16.53 15.08 0.35
CA ASN A 131 -16.99 16.30 1.02
C ASN A 131 -17.39 16.10 2.48
N GLU A 132 -17.85 14.88 2.84
CA GLU A 132 -18.49 14.66 4.14
C GLU A 132 -17.80 13.56 4.97
N VAL A 133 -17.22 12.54 4.35
CA VAL A 133 -16.68 11.37 5.06
C VAL A 133 -15.17 11.46 5.25
N LEU A 134 -14.43 11.78 4.19
CA LEU A 134 -12.98 11.83 4.23
C LEU A 134 -12.50 13.24 4.59
N LYS A 135 -11.53 13.30 5.50
CA LYS A 135 -10.87 14.57 5.80
C LYS A 135 -10.11 15.07 4.58
N ARG A 136 -10.14 16.38 4.33
CA ARG A 136 -9.46 17.00 3.19
C ARG A 136 -7.97 16.65 3.11
N GLU A 137 -7.29 16.59 4.24
CA GLU A 137 -5.88 16.19 4.33
C GLU A 137 -5.58 14.75 3.86
N VAL A 138 -6.61 13.87 3.79
CA VAL A 138 -6.49 12.48 3.31
C VAL A 138 -6.60 12.43 1.79
N ILE A 139 -7.34 13.38 1.20
CA ILE A 139 -7.64 13.43 -0.24
C ILE A 139 -6.59 14.27 -0.97
N ASP A 140 -6.13 15.35 -0.35
CA ASP A 140 -5.22 16.33 -0.94
C ASP A 140 -3.78 16.12 -0.44
N GLY A 141 -2.83 16.48 -1.31
CA GLY A 141 -1.42 16.48 -1.00
C GLY A 141 -0.63 15.30 -1.57
N GLU A 142 0.69 15.41 -1.43
CA GLU A 142 1.65 14.49 -2.06
C GLU A 142 1.44 13.02 -1.66
N GLN A 143 1.15 12.75 -0.38
CA GLN A 143 0.93 11.39 0.12
C GLN A 143 -0.33 10.75 -0.48
N ALA A 144 -1.39 11.54 -0.67
CA ALA A 144 -2.60 11.09 -1.34
C ALA A 144 -2.35 10.77 -2.81
N ASP A 145 -1.55 11.59 -3.50
CA ASP A 145 -1.16 11.35 -4.89
C ASP A 145 -0.32 10.09 -5.05
N ILE A 146 0.64 9.85 -4.15
CA ILE A 146 1.43 8.62 -4.13
C ILE A 146 0.54 7.40 -3.94
N ALA A 147 -0.41 7.46 -3.00
CA ALA A 147 -1.36 6.37 -2.74
C ALA A 147 -2.22 6.09 -3.98
N ARG A 148 -2.82 7.11 -4.59
CA ARG A 148 -3.61 7.00 -5.83
C ARG A 148 -2.84 6.34 -6.97
N ARG A 149 -1.60 6.78 -7.21
CA ARG A 149 -0.74 6.21 -8.26
C ARG A 149 -0.40 4.75 -8.02
N LYS A 150 -0.12 4.36 -6.76
CA LYS A 150 0.17 2.96 -6.40
C LYS A 150 -1.05 2.07 -6.61
N ILE A 151 -2.24 2.51 -6.18
CA ILE A 151 -3.49 1.76 -6.36
C ILE A 151 -3.84 1.61 -7.84
N ALA A 152 -3.74 2.67 -8.63
CA ALA A 152 -3.99 2.62 -10.07
C ALA A 152 -3.04 1.65 -10.80
N ARG A 153 -1.75 1.63 -10.43
CA ARG A 153 -0.77 0.67 -10.97
C ARG A 153 -1.10 -0.77 -10.59
N ALA A 154 -1.55 -1.01 -9.34
CA ALA A 154 -1.94 -2.33 -8.88
C ALA A 154 -3.17 -2.84 -9.64
N ALA A 155 -4.19 -2.01 -9.83
CA ALA A 155 -5.38 -2.32 -10.62
C ALA A 155 -5.03 -2.68 -12.07
N SER A 156 -4.20 -1.88 -12.74
CA SER A 156 -3.74 -2.15 -14.11
C SER A 156 -2.97 -3.47 -14.24
N LYS A 157 -2.17 -3.81 -13.21
CA LYS A 157 -1.39 -5.06 -13.18
C LYS A 157 -2.29 -6.28 -12.97
N SER A 158 -3.35 -6.15 -12.19
CA SER A 158 -4.36 -7.20 -11.97
C SER A 158 -5.12 -7.51 -13.24
N LEU A 159 -5.61 -6.50 -13.96
CA LEU A 159 -6.31 -6.67 -15.24
C LEU A 159 -5.44 -7.39 -16.30
N ARG A 160 -4.15 -7.05 -16.37
CA ARG A 160 -3.21 -7.72 -17.30
C ARG A 160 -2.96 -9.19 -16.94
N LYS A 161 -3.06 -9.58 -15.67
CA LYS A 161 -2.91 -10.98 -15.25
C LYS A 161 -4.14 -11.80 -15.61
N VAL A 162 -5.33 -11.25 -15.41
CA VAL A 162 -6.61 -11.91 -15.76
C VAL A 162 -6.68 -12.15 -17.27
N GLY A 163 -6.42 -11.14 -18.10
CA GLY A 163 -6.42 -11.29 -19.55
C GLY A 163 -5.39 -12.30 -20.08
N LYS A 164 -4.22 -12.46 -19.41
CA LYS A 164 -3.26 -13.51 -19.78
C LYS A 164 -3.71 -14.93 -19.40
N GLN A 165 -4.50 -15.08 -18.34
CA GLN A 165 -5.04 -16.39 -17.94
C GLN A 165 -6.19 -16.83 -18.86
N GLU A 166 -7.05 -15.90 -19.27
CA GLU A 166 -8.14 -16.19 -20.23
C GLU A 166 -7.62 -16.60 -21.60
N VAL A 167 -6.57 -15.92 -22.10
CA VAL A 167 -5.92 -16.29 -23.38
C VAL A 167 -5.26 -17.67 -23.30
N LYS A 168 -4.63 -18.04 -22.18
CA LYS A 168 -4.07 -19.39 -22.00
C LYS A 168 -5.13 -20.48 -21.97
N GLN A 169 -6.26 -20.25 -21.28
CA GLN A 169 -7.36 -21.23 -21.24
C GLN A 169 -8.07 -21.41 -22.59
N GLN A 170 -8.13 -20.37 -23.43
CA GLN A 170 -8.68 -20.49 -24.80
C GLN A 170 -7.74 -21.22 -25.74
N THR A 171 -6.43 -21.11 -25.55
CA THR A 171 -5.43 -21.81 -26.40
C THR A 171 -5.33 -23.31 -26.05
N GLU A 172 -5.66 -23.71 -24.83
CA GLU A 172 -5.68 -25.11 -24.37
C GLU A 172 -6.99 -25.85 -24.75
N ARG A 173 -8.04 -25.11 -25.09
CA ARG A 173 -9.26 -25.68 -25.69
C ARG A 173 -9.12 -25.69 -27.21
N GLY A 174 -8.29 -26.60 -27.74
CA GLY A 174 -8.13 -26.84 -29.17
C GLY A 174 -9.46 -27.15 -29.90
N PRO A 175 -9.53 -26.98 -31.23
CA PRO A 175 -10.76 -27.16 -32.01
C PRO A 175 -11.24 -28.61 -31.90
N GLY A 176 -12.45 -28.77 -31.38
CA GLY A 176 -13.09 -30.08 -31.28
C GLY A 176 -13.14 -30.77 -32.65
N VAL A 177 -12.60 -31.98 -32.71
CA VAL A 177 -12.67 -32.86 -33.84
C VAL A 177 -14.14 -33.19 -34.13
N VAL A 178 -14.65 -32.65 -35.22
CA VAL A 178 -15.94 -33.06 -35.79
C VAL A 178 -15.71 -34.39 -36.45
N SER A 179 -16.04 -35.50 -35.79
CA SER A 179 -16.12 -36.83 -36.41
C SER A 179 -17.39 -36.92 -37.25
N GLY A 180 -17.22 -36.69 -38.53
CA GLY A 180 -18.25 -37.02 -39.53
C GLY A 180 -18.42 -38.54 -39.64
N SER A 181 -19.55 -39.07 -39.21
CA SER A 181 -19.98 -40.43 -39.52
C SER A 181 -20.65 -40.42 -40.88
N THR A 182 -19.92 -40.85 -41.91
CA THR A 182 -20.48 -41.23 -43.21
C THR A 182 -21.09 -42.62 -43.06
N SER A 183 -22.40 -42.72 -43.16
CA SER A 183 -23.11 -43.97 -43.34
C SER A 183 -23.25 -44.20 -44.85
N MET A 184 -22.72 -45.29 -45.34
CA MET A 184 -23.00 -45.82 -46.66
C MET A 184 -23.84 -47.13 -46.58
N ALA A 185 -24.83 -47.21 -47.47
CA ALA A 185 -25.63 -48.28 -47.92
C ALA A 185 -26.77 -48.79 -47.09
#